data_46a9d164c61eae31c9673bb17eccd015
#
_entry.id   46a9d164c61eae31c9673bb17eccd015
#
_cell.length_a   1.000
_cell.length_b   1.000
_cell.length_c   1.000
_cell.angle_alpha   90.00
_cell.angle_beta   90.00
_cell.angle_gamma   90.00
#
_symmetry.space_group_name_H-M   'P 1'
#
loop_
_entity.id
_entity.type
_entity.pdbx_description
1 polymer ?
#
loop_
_entity_poly.entity_id
_entity_poly.type
_entity_poly.pdbx_seq_one_letter_code
_entity_poly.pdbx_strand_id
1 'polypeptide(L)'
;TLSQSFTVNASYRPTMRFYWETSESGNFRAIKRIVRVEMIRGYNGLSKQFGGTVYVHLEDANRIFYIVNGDFFNNGSTTWNAGVNIGVGRNASIKFGVTNTTSHYQYRYVESRLRF
;
A
#
# COMPACT_ATOMS: atom_id res chain seq x y z
N THR A 1 -10.85 6.91 -3.07
CA THR A 1 -9.55 6.33 -3.40
C THR A 1 -8.44 7.35 -3.20
N LEU A 2 -7.41 7.00 -2.46
CA LEU A 2 -6.19 7.80 -2.32
C LEU A 2 -4.98 6.97 -2.71
N SER A 3 -4.02 7.63 -3.34
CA SER A 3 -2.75 7.00 -3.68
C SER A 3 -1.58 7.89 -3.27
N GLN A 4 -0.47 7.25 -2.94
CA GLN A 4 0.76 7.91 -2.59
C GLN A 4 1.94 7.07 -3.08
N SER A 5 2.86 7.71 -3.79
CA SER A 5 4.12 7.07 -4.17
C SER A 5 5.08 7.07 -2.99
N PHE A 6 5.89 6.03 -2.90
CA PHE A 6 6.99 5.98 -1.96
C PHE A 6 8.28 5.63 -2.69
N THR A 7 9.39 6.05 -2.15
CA THR A 7 10.69 5.90 -2.79
C THR A 7 11.38 4.62 -2.32
N VAL A 8 11.64 3.70 -3.23
CA VAL A 8 12.55 2.57 -2.99
C VAL A 8 13.98 3.05 -3.22
N ASN A 9 14.21 3.72 -4.35
CA ASN A 9 15.45 4.44 -4.62
C ASN A 9 15.19 5.52 -5.68
N ALA A 10 16.21 6.22 -6.12
CA ALA A 10 16.08 7.31 -7.10
C ALA A 10 15.47 6.87 -8.44
N SER A 11 15.56 5.59 -8.78
CA SER A 11 15.12 5.05 -10.06
C SER A 11 13.79 4.30 -9.98
N TYR A 12 13.26 4.08 -8.78
CA TYR A 12 12.05 3.25 -8.61
C TYR A 12 11.18 3.78 -7.48
N ARG A 13 9.94 4.17 -7.82
CA ARG A 13 8.97 4.74 -6.89
C ARG A 13 7.60 4.12 -7.12
N PRO A 14 7.29 2.99 -6.48
CA PRO A 14 5.95 2.40 -6.57
C PRO A 14 4.90 3.24 -5.85
N THR A 15 3.63 2.91 -6.06
CA THR A 15 2.50 3.66 -5.52
C THR A 15 1.64 2.75 -4.66
N MET A 16 1.31 3.21 -3.46
CA MET A 16 0.26 2.59 -2.63
C MET A 16 -1.07 3.24 -2.94
N ARG A 17 -2.12 2.43 -3.09
CA ARG A 17 -3.47 2.90 -3.34
C ARG A 17 -4.44 2.23 -2.39
N PHE A 18 -5.32 3.04 -1.81
CA PHE A 18 -6.31 2.57 -0.83
C PHE A 18 -7.71 2.83 -1.36
N TYR A 19 -8.56 1.80 -1.29
CA TYR A 19 -9.97 1.90 -1.63
C TYR A 19 -10.78 1.77 -0.34
N TRP A 20 -11.81 2.60 -0.20
CA TRP A 20 -12.60 2.63 1.02
C TRP A 20 -14.07 2.90 0.73
N GLU A 21 -14.90 2.64 1.74
CA GLU A 21 -16.26 3.12 1.80
C GLU A 21 -16.29 4.40 2.63
N THR A 22 -17.07 5.38 2.19
CA THR A 22 -17.20 6.66 2.89
C THR A 22 -18.58 6.80 3.49
N SER A 23 -18.65 7.59 4.57
CA SER A 23 -19.89 8.10 5.13
C SER A 23 -19.90 9.61 4.89
N GLU A 24 -20.96 10.11 4.26
CA GLU A 24 -21.08 11.54 3.93
C GLU A 24 -22.39 12.08 4.48
N SER A 25 -22.35 13.27 5.09
CA SER A 25 -23.51 13.97 5.56
C SER A 25 -23.27 15.48 5.41
N GLY A 26 -23.97 16.12 4.46
CA GLY A 26 -23.71 17.51 4.14
C GLY A 26 -22.28 17.70 3.66
N ASN A 27 -21.51 18.53 4.36
CA ASN A 27 -20.10 18.77 4.05
C ASN A 27 -19.14 17.82 4.77
N PHE A 28 -19.66 16.90 5.57
CA PHE A 28 -18.86 15.96 6.34
C PHE A 28 -18.54 14.75 5.49
N ARG A 29 -17.25 14.39 5.45
CA ARG A 29 -16.78 13.19 4.74
C ARG A 29 -15.87 12.40 5.67
N ALA A 30 -16.12 11.10 5.76
CA ALA A 30 -15.36 10.23 6.64
C ALA A 30 -15.16 8.87 5.97
N ILE A 31 -13.99 8.29 6.16
CA ILE A 31 -13.74 6.91 5.77
C ILE A 31 -14.44 6.01 6.79
N LYS A 32 -15.31 5.16 6.32
CA LYS A 32 -16.00 4.19 7.16
C LYS A 32 -15.12 2.95 7.36
N ARG A 33 -14.52 2.47 6.29
CA ARG A 33 -13.58 1.35 6.32
C ARG A 33 -12.77 1.29 5.04
N ILE A 34 -11.58 0.70 5.12
CA ILE A 34 -10.76 0.38 3.97
C ILE A 34 -11.16 -1.01 3.49
N VAL A 35 -11.44 -1.16 2.20
CA VAL A 35 -11.93 -2.41 1.61
C VAL A 35 -10.91 -3.08 0.71
N ARG A 36 -9.91 -2.35 0.22
CA ARG A 36 -8.85 -2.91 -0.62
C ARG A 36 -7.60 -2.06 -0.55
N VAL A 37 -6.45 -2.73 -0.62
CA VAL A 37 -5.14 -2.10 -0.68
C VAL A 37 -4.45 -2.61 -1.93
N GLU A 38 -3.88 -1.71 -2.71
CA GLU A 38 -3.09 -2.05 -3.91
C GLU A 38 -1.69 -1.48 -3.80
N MET A 39 -0.72 -2.22 -4.35
CA MET A 39 0.60 -1.69 -4.63
C MET A 39 0.81 -1.73 -6.14
N ILE A 40 0.91 -0.54 -6.74
CA ILE A 40 1.21 -0.40 -8.16
C ILE A 40 2.72 -0.37 -8.27
N ARG A 41 3.31 -1.45 -8.79
CA ARG A 41 4.75 -1.66 -8.76
C ARG A 41 5.45 -1.22 -10.05
N GLY A 42 4.69 -0.76 -11.05
CA GLY A 42 5.24 -0.22 -12.28
C GLY A 42 5.66 1.24 -12.11
N TYR A 43 6.84 1.60 -12.61
CA TYR A 43 7.33 2.96 -12.62
C TYR A 43 8.37 3.11 -13.75
N ASN A 44 8.13 4.04 -14.67
CA ASN A 44 9.04 4.31 -15.81
C ASN A 44 9.44 3.04 -16.57
N GLY A 45 8.49 2.15 -16.85
CA GLY A 45 8.76 0.90 -17.54
C GLY A 45 9.39 -0.19 -16.66
N LEU A 46 9.69 0.09 -15.42
CA LEU A 46 10.18 -0.89 -14.45
C LEU A 46 9.02 -1.52 -13.71
N SER A 47 9.11 -2.81 -13.45
CA SER A 47 8.14 -3.51 -12.62
C SER A 47 8.89 -4.53 -11.76
N LYS A 48 8.54 -4.58 -10.47
CA LYS A 48 9.20 -5.41 -9.48
C LYS A 48 8.17 -6.26 -8.74
N GLN A 49 8.59 -7.43 -8.27
CA GLN A 49 7.83 -8.16 -7.27
C GLN A 49 8.14 -7.61 -5.90
N PHE A 50 7.17 -7.71 -4.99
CA PHE A 50 7.35 -7.35 -3.59
C PHE A 50 7.08 -8.56 -2.71
N GLY A 51 8.00 -8.84 -1.81
CA GLY A 51 7.84 -9.87 -0.77
C GLY A 51 8.11 -9.27 0.59
N GLY A 52 7.13 -9.36 1.48
CA GLY A 52 7.23 -8.79 2.80
C GLY A 52 5.87 -8.52 3.42
N THR A 53 5.77 -7.44 4.15
CA THR A 53 4.56 -7.09 4.88
C THR A 53 4.16 -5.64 4.60
N VAL A 54 2.86 -5.41 4.41
CA VAL A 54 2.28 -4.07 4.43
C VAL A 54 1.34 -4.01 5.63
N TYR A 55 1.62 -3.11 6.56
CA TYR A 55 0.78 -2.82 7.71
C TYR A 55 -0.08 -1.60 7.38
N VAL A 56 -1.37 -1.67 7.64
CA VAL A 56 -2.30 -0.59 7.37
C VAL A 56 -3.15 -0.35 8.61
N HIS A 57 -3.22 0.88 9.06
CA HIS A 57 -4.01 1.29 10.21
C HIS A 57 -4.86 2.51 9.85
N LEU A 58 -6.17 2.36 9.94
CA LEU A 58 -7.08 3.50 9.82
C LEU A 58 -7.15 4.19 11.18
N GLU A 59 -6.28 5.16 11.40
CA GLU A 59 -6.10 5.79 12.71
C GLU A 59 -7.32 6.58 13.14
N ASP A 60 -7.96 7.26 12.19
CA ASP A 60 -9.25 7.91 12.37
C ASP A 60 -9.98 7.96 11.02
N ALA A 61 -11.15 8.57 10.99
CA ALA A 61 -11.98 8.61 9.78
C ALA A 61 -11.34 9.37 8.60
N ASN A 62 -10.23 10.06 8.82
CA ASN A 62 -9.59 10.90 7.83
C ASN A 62 -8.10 10.63 7.68
N ARG A 63 -7.54 9.63 8.38
CA ARG A 63 -6.10 9.41 8.37
C ARG A 63 -5.76 7.93 8.32
N ILE A 64 -4.94 7.58 7.33
CA ILE A 64 -4.40 6.23 7.16
C ILE A 64 -2.92 6.26 7.45
N PHE A 65 -2.46 5.38 8.35
CA PHE A 65 -1.05 5.11 8.58
C PHE A 65 -0.69 3.79 7.93
N TYR A 66 0.42 3.74 7.20
CA TYR A 66 0.86 2.47 6.63
C TYR A 66 2.38 2.32 6.72
N ILE A 67 2.81 1.06 6.75
CA ILE A 67 4.22 0.67 6.74
C ILE A 67 4.41 -0.35 5.62
N VAL A 68 5.36 -0.08 4.74
CA VAL A 68 5.84 -1.04 3.73
C VAL A 68 7.17 -1.57 4.21
N ASN A 69 7.27 -2.87 4.45
CA ASN A 69 8.47 -3.49 5.01
C ASN A 69 8.75 -4.79 4.24
N GLY A 70 9.72 -4.76 3.37
CA GLY A 70 10.07 -5.96 2.61
C GLY A 70 11.06 -5.70 1.50
N ASP A 71 11.18 -6.71 0.65
CA ASP A 71 12.15 -6.75 -0.43
C ASP A 71 11.46 -6.64 -1.78
N PHE A 72 12.13 -5.95 -2.71
CA PHE A 72 11.72 -5.89 -4.09
C PHE A 72 12.63 -6.78 -4.94
N PHE A 73 12.04 -7.45 -5.94
CA PHE A 73 12.74 -8.38 -6.82
C PHE A 73 12.50 -7.98 -8.27
N ASN A 74 13.49 -8.22 -9.13
CA ASN A 74 13.47 -7.71 -10.51
C ASN A 74 12.43 -8.36 -11.43
N ASN A 75 11.93 -9.53 -11.10
CA ASN A 75 10.94 -10.25 -11.93
C ASN A 75 9.57 -10.11 -11.30
N GLY A 76 8.71 -9.29 -11.89
CA GLY A 76 7.45 -9.08 -11.24
C GLY A 76 6.30 -8.64 -12.12
N SER A 77 5.14 -8.63 -11.52
CA SER A 77 3.93 -8.06 -12.09
C SER A 77 3.76 -6.61 -11.65
N THR A 78 2.96 -5.85 -12.39
CA THR A 78 2.84 -4.40 -12.23
C THR A 78 1.94 -3.97 -11.09
N THR A 79 0.97 -4.79 -10.72
CA THR A 79 -0.01 -4.43 -9.68
C THR A 79 -0.28 -5.62 -8.78
N TRP A 80 -0.42 -5.33 -7.51
CA TRP A 80 -0.81 -6.30 -6.51
C TRP A 80 -1.93 -5.72 -5.66
N ASN A 81 -2.90 -6.54 -5.28
CA ASN A 81 -4.00 -6.07 -4.46
C ASN A 81 -4.42 -7.11 -3.42
N ALA A 82 -5.01 -6.63 -2.34
CA ALA A 82 -5.63 -7.47 -1.32
C ALA A 82 -6.94 -6.86 -0.86
N GLY A 83 -7.97 -7.69 -0.79
CA GLY A 83 -9.20 -7.33 -0.10
C GLY A 83 -8.98 -7.32 1.40
N VAL A 84 -9.50 -6.30 2.07
CA VAL A 84 -9.39 -6.15 3.53
C VAL A 84 -10.68 -5.61 4.09
N ASN A 85 -10.79 -5.58 5.40
CA ASN A 85 -11.90 -4.92 6.09
C ASN A 85 -11.33 -4.24 7.33
N ILE A 86 -10.94 -2.98 7.17
CA ILE A 86 -10.27 -2.22 8.22
C ILE A 86 -11.17 -1.04 8.59
N GLY A 87 -11.88 -1.17 9.70
CA GLY A 87 -12.68 -0.08 10.25
C GLY A 87 -11.84 0.95 10.99
N VAL A 88 -12.48 2.05 11.38
CA VAL A 88 -11.83 3.13 12.13
C VAL A 88 -11.24 2.58 13.43
N GLY A 89 -9.98 2.91 13.69
CA GLY A 89 -9.24 2.44 14.87
C GLY A 89 -8.69 1.02 14.71
N ARG A 90 -8.91 0.36 13.58
CA ARG A 90 -8.45 -1.00 13.32
C ARG A 90 -7.22 -1.01 12.43
N ASN A 91 -6.55 -2.17 12.40
CA ASN A 91 -5.37 -2.37 11.57
C ASN A 91 -5.36 -3.78 11.00
N ALA A 92 -4.50 -3.97 9.99
CA ALA A 92 -4.22 -5.29 9.43
C ALA A 92 -2.79 -5.32 8.90
N SER A 93 -2.17 -6.49 8.97
CA SER A 93 -0.88 -6.77 8.34
C SER A 93 -1.12 -7.72 7.19
N ILE A 94 -0.66 -7.34 6.00
CA ILE A 94 -0.86 -8.11 4.78
C ILE A 94 0.50 -8.65 4.36
N LYS A 95 0.61 -9.98 4.26
CA LYS A 95 1.85 -10.64 3.85
C LYS A 95 1.83 -10.92 2.36
N PHE A 96 2.94 -10.64 1.71
CA PHE A 96 3.15 -10.88 0.29
C PHE A 96 4.25 -11.91 0.12
N GLY A 97 3.94 -12.97 -0.61
CA GLY A 97 4.96 -13.92 -1.02
C GLY A 97 5.45 -13.61 -2.43
N VAL A 98 6.67 -14.04 -2.74
CA VAL A 98 7.20 -14.03 -4.09
C VAL A 98 7.45 -15.46 -4.53
N THR A 99 7.21 -15.72 -5.84
CA THR A 99 7.42 -17.04 -6.40
C THR A 99 8.86 -17.28 -6.86
N ASN A 100 9.60 -16.20 -7.06
CA ASN A 100 11.00 -16.26 -7.52
C ASN A 100 11.81 -15.20 -6.78
N THR A 101 12.75 -15.64 -5.96
CA THR A 101 13.56 -14.79 -5.09
C THR A 101 15.00 -14.61 -5.62
N THR A 102 15.30 -15.06 -6.85
CA THR A 102 16.67 -15.10 -7.36
C THR A 102 17.20 -13.75 -7.82
N SER A 103 16.34 -12.77 -8.03
CA SER A 103 16.72 -11.48 -8.59
C SER A 103 16.44 -10.35 -7.63
N HIS A 104 16.97 -10.43 -6.43
CA HIS A 104 16.79 -9.41 -5.41
C HIS A 104 17.26 -8.05 -5.92
N TYR A 105 16.40 -7.03 -5.73
CA TYR A 105 16.67 -5.66 -6.15
C TYR A 105 17.04 -4.78 -4.97
N GLN A 106 16.14 -4.61 -4.00
CA GLN A 106 16.40 -3.77 -2.83
C GLN A 106 15.40 -4.05 -1.71
N TYR A 107 15.87 -4.02 -0.48
CA TYR A 107 15.03 -3.96 0.72
C TYR A 107 14.63 -2.53 1.00
N ARG A 108 13.38 -2.34 1.44
CA ARG A 108 12.92 -1.02 1.84
C ARG A 108 11.94 -1.08 3.01
N TYR A 109 12.09 -0.15 3.93
CA TYR A 109 11.17 0.10 5.02
C TYR A 109 10.65 1.54 4.88
N VAL A 110 9.34 1.71 4.76
CA VAL A 110 8.72 3.02 4.60
C VAL A 110 7.54 3.14 5.54
N GLU A 111 7.48 4.22 6.30
CA GLU A 111 6.31 4.60 7.08
C GLU A 111 5.74 5.89 6.51
N SER A 112 4.42 5.97 6.40
CA SER A 112 3.79 7.19 5.93
C SER A 112 2.35 7.29 6.39
N ARG A 113 1.81 8.50 6.30
CA ARG A 113 0.40 8.78 6.59
C ARG A 113 -0.23 9.50 5.41
N LEU A 114 -1.48 9.14 5.14
CA LEU A 114 -2.33 9.80 4.16
C LEU A 114 -3.51 10.44 4.87
N ARG A 115 -3.85 11.64 4.46
CA ARG A 115 -5.07 12.31 4.95
C ARG A 115 -6.13 12.35 3.84
N PHE A 116 -7.36 12.13 4.26
CA PHE A 116 -8.54 12.17 3.40
C PHE A 116 -9.20 13.54 3.45
#